data_16a56fdca0e3c96263d8eb5a03cbeda1
#
_entry.id   16a56fdca0e3c96263d8eb5a03cbeda1
#
_cell.length_a   1.000
_cell.length_b   1.000
_cell.length_c   1.000
_cell.angle_alpha   90.00
_cell.angle_beta   90.00
_cell.angle_gamma   90.00
#
_symmetry.space_group_name_H-M   'P 1'
#
loop_
_entity.id
_entity.type
_entity.pdbx_description
1 polymer ?
#
loop_
_entity_poly.entity_id
_entity_poly.type
_entity_poly.pdbx_seq_one_letter_code
_entity_poly.pdbx_strand_id
1 'polypeptide(L)'
;MDFKYDVIVIGAGHAGCEAAAAAANLGSKTCLITMDMNKIGQMSCNPAVGGIAKGQIVREIDALGGYMGLVTDRTAIQFRMLNRSKGPAMWSPRAQCDRGKFIWAWREILENIPNLHIWQDTVEELLVENGEVTGVSTCWGVTFQAKCVILTAGTFLNGLMHVGKKMLAGGRCAEPASYHLTESITRHGITADRMKTGTPVRIDARSVHFDQMETQDGENDFHRFSFISEPRKLKQLQCWTCFTNEASHEILRNGLADSPLYNGQIQSIGPRYCPSIETKIVTFPDKPQHQLFLEPEGESTNELYLNGFSSSLPMDIQIAALKQIPAFKDLVIYRPGYAIEYDYFDPTQLKHTLETKAVKNLFMAGQVNGTTGYEEAGGQGIIAGINAHINCHGGEPFVLGRDEAYIGVLIDDLVTKGVDEPYRMFTSRAEYRILLRQDDADMRLTERAYKLGLVKQDRYDMLCSKREAVNSIIDFAKKFSIKAALINDALVKLGTAPLSHGCKLIDLIIRPQITIERIAEYIPSFKAMLDKITDRKEEIIEAAEVLIKYQGYIDRERMIADKIHRLEAIRIKGRFDYNSLNSLSTEARQKLIKIDPETLAQASRIPGISPSDINVLLVLLGR
;
A
#
# COMPACT_ATOMS: atom_id res chain seq x y z
N MET A 1 -22.39 -0.18 -30.26
CA MET A 1 -21.92 -0.35 -28.87
C MET A 1 -22.43 0.86 -28.09
N ASP A 2 -23.03 0.66 -26.92
CA ASP A 2 -23.47 1.78 -26.07
C ASP A 2 -22.36 2.18 -25.12
N PHE A 3 -21.76 3.36 -25.32
CA PHE A 3 -20.65 3.89 -24.52
C PHE A 3 -21.13 4.66 -23.28
N LYS A 4 -22.21 4.18 -22.65
CA LYS A 4 -22.76 4.76 -21.40
C LYS A 4 -22.47 3.85 -20.21
N TYR A 5 -21.88 4.41 -19.19
CA TYR A 5 -21.45 3.72 -17.98
C TYR A 5 -21.87 4.49 -16.72
N ASP A 6 -21.89 3.82 -15.59
CA ASP A 6 -21.98 4.48 -14.29
C ASP A 6 -20.61 5.02 -13.91
N VAL A 7 -19.56 4.18 -14.05
CA VAL A 7 -18.19 4.52 -13.66
C VAL A 7 -17.22 4.25 -14.82
N ILE A 8 -16.35 5.21 -15.11
CA ILE A 8 -15.18 5.04 -15.96
C ILE A 8 -13.93 5.11 -15.11
N VAL A 9 -13.01 4.16 -15.29
CA VAL A 9 -11.69 4.15 -14.66
C VAL A 9 -10.63 4.33 -15.74
N ILE A 10 -9.77 5.34 -15.57
CA ILE A 10 -8.69 5.69 -16.51
C ILE A 10 -7.37 5.13 -15.99
N GLY A 11 -6.82 4.13 -16.70
CA GLY A 11 -5.58 3.46 -16.35
C GLY A 11 -5.80 2.15 -15.57
N ALA A 12 -5.14 1.08 -16.01
CA ALA A 12 -5.23 -0.26 -15.43
C ALA A 12 -3.98 -0.64 -14.62
N GLY A 13 -3.41 0.30 -13.87
CA GLY A 13 -2.43 0.03 -12.81
C GLY A 13 -3.11 -0.53 -11.55
N HIS A 14 -2.35 -0.70 -10.47
CA HIS A 14 -2.88 -1.29 -9.22
C HIS A 14 -4.12 -0.55 -8.67
N ALA A 15 -4.12 0.78 -8.74
CA ALA A 15 -5.29 1.58 -8.32
C ALA A 15 -6.49 1.35 -9.24
N GLY A 16 -6.27 1.35 -10.56
CA GLY A 16 -7.35 1.18 -11.53
C GLY A 16 -7.96 -0.22 -11.50
N CYS A 17 -7.14 -1.26 -11.30
CA CYS A 17 -7.63 -2.63 -11.15
C CYS A 17 -8.57 -2.77 -9.95
N GLU A 18 -8.15 -2.28 -8.78
CA GLU A 18 -8.98 -2.35 -7.56
C GLU A 18 -10.22 -1.45 -7.65
N ALA A 19 -10.09 -0.25 -8.23
CA ALA A 19 -11.22 0.67 -8.39
C ALA A 19 -12.29 0.11 -9.33
N ALA A 20 -11.89 -0.42 -10.48
CA ALA A 20 -12.80 -1.00 -11.46
C ALA A 20 -13.48 -2.26 -10.91
N ALA A 21 -12.71 -3.14 -10.26
CA ALA A 21 -13.25 -4.34 -9.63
C ALA A 21 -14.27 -4.00 -8.52
N ALA A 22 -13.95 -3.04 -7.64
CA ALA A 22 -14.85 -2.64 -6.56
C ALA A 22 -16.16 -2.05 -7.09
N ALA A 23 -16.11 -1.09 -8.02
CA ALA A 23 -17.29 -0.48 -8.60
C ALA A 23 -18.19 -1.50 -9.32
N ALA A 24 -17.59 -2.39 -10.14
CA ALA A 24 -18.33 -3.41 -10.87
C ALA A 24 -18.94 -4.49 -9.96
N ASN A 25 -18.22 -4.96 -8.95
CA ASN A 25 -18.70 -5.95 -7.99
C ASN A 25 -19.85 -5.42 -7.10
N LEU A 26 -19.88 -4.11 -6.88
CA LEU A 26 -21.01 -3.44 -6.22
C LEU A 26 -22.25 -3.28 -7.13
N GLY A 27 -22.10 -3.49 -8.45
CA GLY A 27 -23.19 -3.48 -9.42
C GLY A 27 -23.18 -2.30 -10.39
N SER A 28 -22.18 -1.40 -10.33
CA SER A 28 -22.06 -0.31 -11.32
C SER A 28 -21.64 -0.87 -12.68
N LYS A 29 -22.26 -0.41 -13.76
CA LYS A 29 -21.78 -0.64 -15.12
C LYS A 29 -20.49 0.15 -15.31
N THR A 30 -19.35 -0.56 -15.31
CA THR A 30 -18.01 0.03 -15.23
C THR A 30 -17.23 -0.20 -16.52
N CYS A 31 -16.46 0.82 -16.95
CA CYS A 31 -15.50 0.70 -18.04
C CYS A 31 -14.10 1.02 -17.53
N LEU A 32 -13.16 0.10 -17.71
CA LEU A 32 -11.72 0.30 -17.48
C LEU A 32 -11.03 0.61 -18.79
N ILE A 33 -10.52 1.84 -18.94
CA ILE A 33 -9.82 2.27 -20.17
C ILE A 33 -8.31 2.23 -19.87
N THR A 34 -7.56 1.50 -20.71
CA THR A 34 -6.12 1.33 -20.57
C THR A 34 -5.42 1.41 -21.92
N MET A 35 -4.21 1.95 -21.93
CA MET A 35 -3.39 2.06 -23.14
C MET A 35 -2.95 0.69 -23.68
N ASP A 36 -2.72 -0.28 -22.79
CA ASP A 36 -2.30 -1.64 -23.16
C ASP A 36 -2.88 -2.68 -22.21
N MET A 37 -3.77 -3.53 -22.73
CA MET A 37 -4.39 -4.62 -21.98
C MET A 37 -3.40 -5.72 -21.56
N ASN A 38 -2.20 -5.79 -22.18
CA ASN A 38 -1.15 -6.74 -21.80
C ASN A 38 -0.29 -6.24 -20.63
N LYS A 39 -0.62 -5.07 -20.08
CA LYS A 39 0.11 -4.40 -18.98
C LYS A 39 -0.77 -4.14 -17.75
N ILE A 40 -1.94 -4.76 -17.69
CA ILE A 40 -2.87 -4.63 -16.57
C ILE A 40 -2.18 -5.07 -15.27
N GLY A 41 -2.22 -4.23 -14.24
CA GLY A 41 -1.60 -4.50 -12.93
C GLY A 41 -0.07 -4.65 -12.96
N GLN A 42 0.61 -4.22 -14.02
CA GLN A 42 2.06 -4.43 -14.15
C GLN A 42 2.85 -3.77 -13.03
N MET A 43 3.74 -4.55 -12.43
CA MET A 43 4.74 -4.08 -11.48
C MET A 43 5.84 -3.28 -12.22
N SER A 44 5.77 -1.96 -12.20
CA SER A 44 6.68 -1.09 -12.97
C SER A 44 8.09 -1.04 -12.40
N CYS A 45 8.22 -1.25 -11.09
CA CYS A 45 9.49 -1.22 -10.35
C CYS A 45 9.85 -2.64 -9.89
N ASN A 46 10.03 -2.88 -8.59
CA ASN A 46 10.38 -4.20 -8.07
C ASN A 46 9.23 -5.22 -8.25
N PRO A 47 9.55 -6.51 -8.47
CA PRO A 47 8.54 -7.56 -8.63
C PRO A 47 8.06 -8.10 -7.28
N ALA A 48 7.66 -7.22 -6.37
CA ALA A 48 7.26 -7.60 -5.02
C ALA A 48 6.04 -6.83 -4.52
N VAL A 49 5.25 -7.49 -3.69
CA VAL A 49 4.08 -6.93 -3.00
C VAL A 49 4.28 -7.06 -1.49
N GLY A 50 3.81 -6.06 -0.74
CA GLY A 50 3.91 -6.03 0.71
C GLY A 50 5.21 -5.41 1.21
N GLY A 51 5.57 -5.78 2.43
CA GLY A 51 6.66 -5.16 3.19
C GLY A 51 6.13 -4.27 4.31
N ILE A 52 7.03 -3.53 4.97
CA ILE A 52 6.73 -2.76 6.19
C ILE A 52 5.57 -1.78 5.93
N ALA A 53 4.51 -1.89 6.71
CA ALA A 53 3.21 -1.22 6.59
C ALA A 53 2.41 -1.57 5.32
N LYS A 54 3.07 -1.95 4.24
CA LYS A 54 2.44 -2.23 2.95
C LYS A 54 1.73 -3.58 2.94
N GLY A 55 2.32 -4.59 3.59
CA GLY A 55 1.66 -5.89 3.78
C GLY A 55 0.33 -5.76 4.53
N GLN A 56 0.26 -4.84 5.50
CA GLN A 56 -0.99 -4.50 6.19
C GLN A 56 -2.03 -3.93 5.24
N ILE A 57 -1.64 -3.00 4.36
CA ILE A 57 -2.55 -2.43 3.35
C ILE A 57 -3.10 -3.51 2.42
N VAL A 58 -2.27 -4.46 1.96
CA VAL A 58 -2.75 -5.56 1.10
C VAL A 58 -3.77 -6.44 1.82
N ARG A 59 -3.53 -6.75 3.10
CA ARG A 59 -4.48 -7.50 3.93
C ARG A 59 -5.80 -6.73 4.11
N GLU A 60 -5.75 -5.40 4.21
CA GLU A 60 -6.93 -4.54 4.31
C GLU A 60 -7.69 -4.45 2.98
N ILE A 61 -6.99 -4.32 1.84
CA ILE A 61 -7.59 -4.40 0.50
C ILE A 61 -8.33 -5.73 0.35
N ASP A 62 -7.70 -6.84 0.71
CA ASP A 62 -8.31 -8.15 0.66
C ASP A 62 -9.53 -8.24 1.59
N ALA A 63 -9.42 -7.79 2.83
CA ALA A 63 -10.53 -7.78 3.79
C ALA A 63 -11.76 -7.01 3.30
N LEU A 64 -11.54 -5.97 2.50
CA LEU A 64 -12.60 -5.20 1.83
C LEU A 64 -13.17 -5.90 0.58
N GLY A 65 -12.57 -7.00 0.13
CA GLY A 65 -13.01 -7.72 -1.07
C GLY A 65 -12.24 -7.38 -2.33
N GLY A 66 -11.08 -6.71 -2.22
CA GLY A 66 -10.14 -6.48 -3.32
C GLY A 66 -9.34 -7.72 -3.70
N TYR A 67 -8.54 -7.62 -4.73
CA TYR A 67 -7.90 -8.77 -5.39
C TYR A 67 -6.38 -8.80 -5.31
N MET A 68 -5.72 -7.71 -4.90
CA MET A 68 -4.25 -7.66 -4.83
C MET A 68 -3.66 -8.80 -3.99
N GLY A 69 -4.28 -9.14 -2.86
CA GLY A 69 -3.87 -10.25 -2.02
C GLY A 69 -3.96 -11.61 -2.73
N LEU A 70 -5.09 -11.88 -3.38
CA LEU A 70 -5.32 -13.10 -4.18
C LEU A 70 -4.33 -13.23 -5.34
N VAL A 71 -4.11 -12.15 -6.09
CA VAL A 71 -3.15 -12.13 -7.20
C VAL A 71 -1.74 -12.39 -6.70
N THR A 72 -1.37 -11.78 -5.58
CA THR A 72 -0.08 -11.99 -4.92
C THR A 72 0.10 -13.46 -4.53
N ASP A 73 -0.89 -14.06 -3.85
CA ASP A 73 -0.82 -15.46 -3.43
C ASP A 73 -0.72 -16.43 -4.62
N ARG A 74 -1.42 -16.14 -5.73
CA ARG A 74 -1.35 -16.95 -6.95
C ARG A 74 0.01 -16.90 -7.66
N THR A 75 0.73 -15.80 -7.53
CA THR A 75 1.91 -15.50 -8.35
C THR A 75 3.20 -15.38 -7.55
N ALA A 76 3.13 -15.52 -6.22
CA ALA A 76 4.28 -15.48 -5.33
C ALA A 76 5.31 -16.55 -5.70
N ILE A 77 6.59 -16.16 -5.72
CA ILE A 77 7.77 -17.00 -5.95
C ILE A 77 8.74 -17.01 -4.77
N GLN A 78 8.57 -16.08 -3.83
CA GLN A 78 9.25 -16.08 -2.53
C GLN A 78 8.37 -15.35 -1.51
N PHE A 79 8.39 -15.80 -0.26
CA PHE A 79 7.66 -15.15 0.84
C PHE A 79 8.56 -14.95 2.07
N ARG A 80 8.35 -13.81 2.76
CA ARG A 80 8.96 -13.52 4.06
C ARG A 80 7.99 -12.70 4.92
N MET A 81 7.93 -13.02 6.21
CA MET A 81 7.26 -12.16 7.20
C MET A 81 8.30 -11.23 7.84
N LEU A 82 8.30 -9.95 7.45
CA LEU A 82 9.24 -8.97 7.98
C LEU A 82 8.87 -8.56 9.40
N ASN A 83 9.89 -8.18 10.18
CA ASN A 83 9.75 -7.68 11.56
C ASN A 83 9.14 -8.69 12.57
N ARG A 84 9.26 -9.99 12.36
CA ARG A 84 8.76 -11.00 13.32
C ARG A 84 9.26 -10.75 14.77
N SER A 85 10.52 -10.35 14.93
CA SER A 85 11.12 -10.07 16.24
C SER A 85 10.56 -8.82 16.94
N LYS A 86 9.83 -7.96 16.21
CA LYS A 86 9.29 -6.69 16.75
C LYS A 86 7.84 -6.80 17.24
N GLY A 87 7.27 -8.00 17.17
CA GLY A 87 5.90 -8.28 17.60
C GLY A 87 4.82 -8.01 16.55
N PRO A 88 3.57 -8.50 16.79
CA PRO A 88 2.51 -8.60 15.79
C PRO A 88 2.05 -7.25 15.22
N ALA A 89 2.16 -6.15 15.96
CA ALA A 89 1.88 -4.81 15.44
C ALA A 89 2.80 -4.38 14.28
N MET A 90 3.97 -5.04 14.15
CA MET A 90 5.00 -4.72 13.16
C MET A 90 5.16 -5.81 12.11
N TRP A 91 4.53 -6.97 12.27
CA TRP A 91 4.60 -8.06 11.29
C TRP A 91 4.05 -7.59 9.95
N SER A 92 4.86 -7.79 8.92
CA SER A 92 4.58 -7.24 7.60
C SER A 92 4.89 -8.28 6.53
N PRO A 93 3.88 -8.94 5.94
CA PRO A 93 4.11 -9.93 4.90
C PRO A 93 4.67 -9.27 3.64
N ARG A 94 5.63 -9.94 2.99
CA ARG A 94 6.22 -9.55 1.72
C ARG A 94 6.40 -10.76 0.83
N ALA A 95 5.95 -10.68 -0.41
CA ALA A 95 6.17 -11.68 -1.43
C ALA A 95 6.87 -11.09 -2.65
N GLN A 96 7.88 -11.83 -3.18
CA GLN A 96 8.30 -11.66 -4.56
C GLN A 96 7.28 -12.37 -5.44
N CYS A 97 6.94 -11.78 -6.58
CA CYS A 97 5.97 -12.32 -7.51
C CYS A 97 6.58 -12.53 -8.89
N ASP A 98 6.08 -13.51 -9.63
CA ASP A 98 6.33 -13.61 -11.06
C ASP A 98 5.56 -12.50 -11.77
N ARG A 99 6.29 -11.53 -12.34
CA ARG A 99 5.73 -10.33 -13.00
C ARG A 99 4.79 -10.68 -14.15
N GLY A 100 5.16 -11.66 -14.96
CA GLY A 100 4.36 -12.08 -16.08
C GLY A 100 3.04 -12.72 -15.64
N LYS A 101 3.11 -13.66 -14.70
CA LYS A 101 1.93 -14.31 -14.11
C LYS A 101 1.02 -13.32 -13.38
N PHE A 102 1.60 -12.30 -12.72
CA PHE A 102 0.86 -11.26 -12.01
C PHE A 102 -0.06 -10.46 -12.95
N ILE A 103 0.45 -10.07 -14.12
CA ILE A 103 -0.31 -9.38 -15.16
C ILE A 103 -1.49 -10.25 -15.62
N TRP A 104 -1.21 -11.51 -15.95
CA TRP A 104 -2.24 -12.43 -16.43
C TRP A 104 -3.29 -12.76 -15.38
N ALA A 105 -2.90 -12.94 -14.12
CA ALA A 105 -3.83 -13.18 -13.02
C ALA A 105 -4.79 -11.99 -12.81
N TRP A 106 -4.29 -10.75 -12.87
CA TRP A 106 -5.14 -9.57 -12.84
C TRP A 106 -6.10 -9.50 -14.03
N ARG A 107 -5.58 -9.73 -15.23
CA ARG A 107 -6.39 -9.69 -16.45
C ARG A 107 -7.51 -10.73 -16.40
N GLU A 108 -7.18 -11.97 -16.05
CA GLU A 108 -8.15 -13.05 -15.88
C GLU A 108 -9.28 -12.66 -14.91
N ILE A 109 -8.93 -12.10 -13.75
CA ILE A 109 -9.90 -11.66 -12.75
C ILE A 109 -10.82 -10.59 -13.34
N LEU A 110 -10.25 -9.53 -13.92
CA LEU A 110 -11.04 -8.39 -14.40
C LEU A 110 -11.95 -8.76 -15.58
N GLU A 111 -11.49 -9.61 -16.51
CA GLU A 111 -12.30 -10.08 -17.62
C GLU A 111 -13.49 -10.97 -17.19
N ASN A 112 -13.43 -11.56 -15.98
CA ASN A 112 -14.49 -12.39 -15.41
C ASN A 112 -15.42 -11.67 -14.44
N ILE A 113 -15.21 -10.37 -14.16
CA ILE A 113 -16.12 -9.59 -13.32
C ILE A 113 -17.35 -9.16 -14.16
N PRO A 114 -18.56 -9.55 -13.76
CA PRO A 114 -19.78 -9.02 -14.40
C PRO A 114 -19.83 -7.49 -14.28
N ASN A 115 -20.45 -6.83 -15.26
CA ASN A 115 -20.58 -5.38 -15.36
C ASN A 115 -19.27 -4.61 -15.60
N LEU A 116 -18.12 -5.27 -15.75
CA LEU A 116 -16.85 -4.66 -16.09
C LEU A 116 -16.50 -4.86 -17.55
N HIS A 117 -16.38 -3.75 -18.29
CA HIS A 117 -15.84 -3.74 -19.65
C HIS A 117 -14.42 -3.19 -19.64
N ILE A 118 -13.53 -3.77 -20.45
CA ILE A 118 -12.18 -3.26 -20.64
C ILE A 118 -12.09 -2.70 -22.06
N TRP A 119 -11.54 -1.48 -22.18
CA TRP A 119 -11.33 -0.82 -23.46
C TRP A 119 -9.88 -0.39 -23.60
N GLN A 120 -9.25 -0.74 -24.74
CA GLN A 120 -7.87 -0.36 -25.00
C GLN A 120 -7.80 0.93 -25.79
N ASP A 121 -7.47 2.03 -25.11
CA ASP A 121 -7.33 3.34 -25.71
C ASP A 121 -6.60 4.30 -24.71
N THR A 122 -6.27 5.51 -25.19
CA THR A 122 -5.72 6.60 -24.38
C THR A 122 -6.77 7.68 -24.21
N VAL A 123 -7.10 8.02 -22.96
CA VAL A 123 -7.98 9.14 -22.64
C VAL A 123 -7.19 10.45 -22.75
N GLU A 124 -7.72 11.40 -23.49
CA GLU A 124 -7.10 12.73 -23.72
C GLU A 124 -7.90 13.88 -23.09
N GLU A 125 -9.21 13.71 -22.91
CA GLU A 125 -10.06 14.77 -22.43
C GLU A 125 -11.05 14.30 -21.36
N LEU A 126 -11.22 15.11 -20.32
CA LEU A 126 -12.27 15.00 -19.33
C LEU A 126 -13.44 15.88 -19.76
N LEU A 127 -14.64 15.31 -19.85
CA LEU A 127 -15.85 16.06 -20.18
C LEU A 127 -16.55 16.49 -18.87
N VAL A 128 -16.74 17.79 -18.73
CA VAL A 128 -17.36 18.40 -17.54
C VAL A 128 -18.44 19.40 -17.95
N GLU A 129 -19.61 19.26 -17.36
CA GLU A 129 -20.73 20.19 -17.53
C GLU A 129 -21.20 20.69 -16.15
N ASN A 130 -21.34 21.99 -16.01
CA ASN A 130 -21.81 22.62 -14.75
C ASN A 130 -21.03 22.19 -13.49
N GLY A 131 -19.70 21.95 -13.62
CA GLY A 131 -18.84 21.51 -12.50
C GLY A 131 -18.98 20.04 -12.12
N GLU A 132 -19.65 19.23 -12.93
CA GLU A 132 -19.82 17.80 -12.75
C GLU A 132 -19.28 17.04 -13.96
N VAL A 133 -18.57 15.93 -13.73
CA VAL A 133 -18.06 15.09 -14.82
C VAL A 133 -19.22 14.43 -15.57
N THR A 134 -19.14 14.36 -16.90
CA THR A 134 -20.14 13.72 -17.76
C THR A 134 -19.55 12.59 -18.61
N GLY A 135 -18.23 12.47 -18.64
CA GLY A 135 -17.54 11.42 -19.39
C GLY A 135 -16.11 11.74 -19.74
N VAL A 136 -15.60 11.03 -20.76
CA VAL A 136 -14.24 11.21 -21.28
C VAL A 136 -14.24 11.07 -22.80
N SER A 137 -13.20 11.65 -23.44
CA SER A 137 -12.89 11.45 -24.86
C SER A 137 -11.50 10.82 -25.00
N THR A 138 -11.34 9.96 -26.01
CA THR A 138 -10.10 9.21 -26.23
C THR A 138 -9.39 9.67 -27.50
N CYS A 139 -8.11 9.30 -27.65
CA CYS A 139 -7.30 9.66 -28.82
C CYS A 139 -7.85 9.09 -30.16
N TRP A 140 -8.67 8.05 -30.12
CA TRP A 140 -9.37 7.53 -31.30
C TRP A 140 -10.68 8.26 -31.60
N GLY A 141 -10.97 9.34 -30.85
CA GLY A 141 -12.18 10.15 -31.04
C GLY A 141 -13.45 9.49 -30.50
N VAL A 142 -13.33 8.50 -29.63
CA VAL A 142 -14.48 7.86 -28.99
C VAL A 142 -14.87 8.61 -27.73
N THR A 143 -16.12 8.99 -27.63
CA THR A 143 -16.70 9.64 -26.43
C THR A 143 -17.43 8.61 -25.57
N PHE A 144 -17.07 8.54 -24.30
CA PHE A 144 -17.70 7.71 -23.28
C PHE A 144 -18.45 8.60 -22.30
N GLN A 145 -19.72 8.32 -22.07
CA GLN A 145 -20.53 8.99 -21.05
C GLN A 145 -20.45 8.22 -19.74
N ALA A 146 -20.30 8.94 -18.63
CA ALA A 146 -20.29 8.35 -17.29
C ALA A 146 -20.84 9.31 -16.24
N LYS A 147 -21.40 8.75 -15.16
CA LYS A 147 -21.80 9.52 -13.98
C LYS A 147 -20.59 9.86 -13.12
N CYS A 148 -19.62 8.94 -13.02
CA CYS A 148 -18.36 9.13 -12.27
C CYS A 148 -17.15 8.73 -13.11
N VAL A 149 -16.03 9.43 -12.89
CA VAL A 149 -14.74 9.10 -13.49
C VAL A 149 -13.68 8.98 -12.40
N ILE A 150 -12.83 7.95 -12.48
CA ILE A 150 -11.72 7.70 -11.57
C ILE A 150 -10.42 7.77 -12.37
N LEU A 151 -9.55 8.72 -12.05
CA LEU A 151 -8.23 8.89 -12.65
C LEU A 151 -7.18 8.08 -11.88
N THR A 152 -6.50 7.15 -12.57
CA THR A 152 -5.44 6.30 -12.00
C THR A 152 -4.23 6.16 -12.93
N ALA A 153 -3.81 7.26 -13.56
CA ALA A 153 -2.86 7.29 -14.68
C ALA A 153 -1.38 7.00 -14.31
N GLY A 154 -1.04 6.77 -13.04
CA GLY A 154 0.31 6.39 -12.62
C GLY A 154 1.38 7.43 -12.99
N THR A 155 2.41 7.00 -13.75
CA THR A 155 3.52 7.83 -14.22
C THR A 155 3.34 8.30 -15.67
N PHE A 156 2.13 8.18 -16.24
CA PHE A 156 1.93 8.37 -17.67
C PHE A 156 1.58 9.80 -18.08
N LEU A 157 0.98 10.61 -17.19
CA LEU A 157 0.61 12.00 -17.50
C LEU A 157 1.86 12.85 -17.76
N ASN A 158 2.00 13.30 -19.00
CA ASN A 158 3.18 14.02 -19.48
C ASN A 158 4.51 13.35 -19.07
N GLY A 159 4.52 12.01 -19.10
CA GLY A 159 5.65 11.20 -18.65
C GLY A 159 6.91 11.45 -19.47
N LEU A 160 8.04 11.66 -18.78
CA LEU A 160 9.33 11.96 -19.39
C LEU A 160 10.45 11.17 -18.70
N MET A 161 11.06 10.25 -19.42
CA MET A 161 12.16 9.43 -18.93
C MET A 161 13.52 10.07 -19.20
N HIS A 162 14.47 9.91 -18.28
CA HIS A 162 15.81 10.46 -18.32
C HIS A 162 16.88 9.39 -18.16
N VAL A 163 17.85 9.32 -19.08
CA VAL A 163 19.07 8.53 -19.00
C VAL A 163 20.24 9.40 -19.44
N GLY A 164 21.02 9.89 -18.49
CA GLY A 164 21.99 10.94 -18.75
C GLY A 164 21.30 12.17 -19.37
N LYS A 165 21.89 12.75 -20.38
CA LYS A 165 21.35 13.91 -21.10
C LYS A 165 20.17 13.58 -22.03
N LYS A 166 19.85 12.29 -22.25
CA LYS A 166 18.75 11.90 -23.14
C LYS A 166 17.43 11.94 -22.41
N MET A 167 16.44 12.51 -23.07
CA MET A 167 15.05 12.56 -22.64
C MET A 167 14.17 11.81 -23.62
N LEU A 168 13.33 10.94 -23.12
CA LEU A 168 12.42 10.13 -23.90
C LEU A 168 11.00 10.27 -23.35
N ALA A 169 10.08 10.74 -24.17
CA ALA A 169 8.67 10.77 -23.81
C ALA A 169 8.16 9.36 -23.57
N GLY A 170 7.48 9.15 -22.45
CA GLY A 170 6.93 7.84 -22.10
C GLY A 170 6.58 7.75 -20.62
N GLY A 171 5.57 6.99 -20.28
CA GLY A 171 5.20 6.73 -18.90
C GLY A 171 6.02 5.60 -18.27
N ARG A 172 6.59 4.74 -19.10
CA ARG A 172 7.46 3.60 -18.74
C ARG A 172 8.28 3.22 -19.97
N CYS A 173 9.38 2.47 -19.78
CA CYS A 173 10.26 2.03 -20.88
C CYS A 173 9.44 1.32 -21.96
N ALA A 174 9.53 1.81 -23.20
CA ALA A 174 8.81 1.35 -24.39
C ALA A 174 7.27 1.52 -24.34
N GLU A 175 6.77 2.38 -23.46
CA GLU A 175 5.34 2.71 -23.38
C GLU A 175 5.15 4.23 -23.52
N PRO A 176 4.18 4.69 -24.34
CA PRO A 176 3.99 6.12 -24.61
C PRO A 176 3.52 6.87 -23.36
N ALA A 177 3.70 8.19 -23.36
CA ALA A 177 3.09 9.08 -22.38
C ALA A 177 1.64 9.40 -22.77
N SER A 178 0.83 9.81 -21.77
CA SER A 178 -0.50 10.37 -21.98
C SER A 178 -0.40 11.90 -22.00
N TYR A 179 -0.81 12.50 -23.10
CA TYR A 179 -0.83 13.96 -23.28
C TYR A 179 -2.25 14.51 -23.22
N HIS A 180 -2.39 15.82 -23.07
CA HIS A 180 -3.64 16.60 -23.07
C HIS A 180 -4.56 16.38 -21.87
N LEU A 181 -4.55 15.21 -21.20
CA LEU A 181 -5.47 14.93 -20.09
C LEU A 181 -5.19 15.83 -18.86
N THR A 182 -3.93 16.09 -18.54
CA THR A 182 -3.59 17.01 -17.44
C THR A 182 -4.12 18.43 -17.73
N GLU A 183 -3.91 18.93 -18.93
CA GLU A 183 -4.39 20.25 -19.36
C GLU A 183 -5.92 20.31 -19.34
N SER A 184 -6.58 19.24 -19.76
CA SER A 184 -8.03 19.12 -19.70
C SER A 184 -8.56 19.22 -18.27
N ILE A 185 -7.94 18.51 -17.33
CA ILE A 185 -8.32 18.51 -15.91
C ILE A 185 -8.05 19.87 -15.25
N THR A 186 -6.89 20.48 -15.53
CA THR A 186 -6.49 21.76 -14.91
C THR A 186 -7.37 22.94 -15.32
N ARG A 187 -8.01 22.92 -16.49
CA ARG A 187 -9.00 23.93 -16.94
C ARG A 187 -10.19 24.04 -15.96
N HIS A 188 -10.43 23.02 -15.14
CA HIS A 188 -11.53 22.99 -14.19
C HIS A 188 -11.13 23.37 -12.76
N GLY A 189 -9.99 24.07 -12.59
CA GLY A 189 -9.56 24.61 -11.31
C GLY A 189 -8.80 23.61 -10.41
N ILE A 190 -8.37 22.49 -10.97
CA ILE A 190 -7.52 21.52 -10.29
C ILE A 190 -6.06 21.84 -10.62
N THR A 191 -5.19 21.95 -9.62
CA THR A 191 -3.77 22.25 -9.82
C THR A 191 -2.97 20.95 -9.95
N ALA A 192 -2.04 20.94 -10.88
CA ALA A 192 -1.07 19.87 -11.09
C ALA A 192 0.36 20.37 -10.86
N ASP A 193 1.25 19.48 -10.49
CA ASP A 193 2.68 19.72 -10.37
C ASP A 193 3.43 18.45 -10.80
N ARG A 194 4.75 18.45 -10.74
CA ARG A 194 5.56 17.33 -11.22
C ARG A 194 6.29 16.62 -10.08
N MET A 195 6.28 15.29 -10.13
CA MET A 195 7.09 14.41 -9.28
C MET A 195 8.02 13.54 -10.10
N LYS A 196 9.02 13.00 -9.45
CA LYS A 196 10.01 12.11 -10.04
C LYS A 196 10.09 10.80 -9.28
N THR A 197 10.23 9.70 -10.00
CA THR A 197 10.65 8.42 -9.46
C THR A 197 11.73 7.80 -10.37
N GLY A 198 12.17 6.58 -10.08
CA GLY A 198 13.18 5.92 -10.90
C GLY A 198 13.14 4.41 -10.76
N THR A 199 13.84 3.74 -11.64
CA THR A 199 13.99 2.29 -11.65
C THR A 199 15.44 1.91 -11.93
N PRO A 200 15.96 0.78 -11.41
CA PRO A 200 17.31 0.30 -11.71
C PRO A 200 17.38 -0.48 -13.02
N VAL A 201 18.59 -0.84 -13.38
CA VAL A 201 18.88 -1.75 -14.50
C VAL A 201 18.17 -3.10 -14.34
N ARG A 202 17.94 -3.77 -15.48
CA ARG A 202 17.56 -5.18 -15.51
C ARG A 202 18.72 -5.99 -16.02
N ILE A 203 19.10 -7.03 -15.28
CA ILE A 203 20.32 -7.82 -15.47
C ILE A 203 19.95 -9.19 -16.03
N ASP A 204 20.78 -9.69 -16.95
CA ASP A 204 20.71 -11.07 -17.43
C ASP A 204 21.39 -12.00 -16.40
N ALA A 205 20.62 -12.90 -15.81
CA ALA A 205 21.09 -13.87 -14.81
C ALA A 205 22.28 -14.70 -15.27
N ARG A 206 22.40 -14.96 -16.58
CA ARG A 206 23.50 -15.74 -17.18
C ARG A 206 24.86 -15.04 -17.08
N SER A 207 24.85 -13.74 -16.84
CA SER A 207 26.05 -12.91 -16.67
C SER A 207 26.44 -12.63 -15.22
N VAL A 208 25.75 -13.24 -14.25
CA VAL A 208 25.93 -13.01 -12.83
C VAL A 208 26.74 -14.12 -12.18
N HIS A 209 27.75 -13.76 -11.39
CA HIS A 209 28.53 -14.68 -10.56
C HIS A 209 27.88 -14.80 -9.17
N PHE A 210 26.90 -15.70 -9.04
CA PHE A 210 26.13 -15.90 -7.81
C PHE A 210 26.96 -16.39 -6.63
N ASP A 211 28.09 -17.07 -6.90
CA ASP A 211 29.08 -17.49 -5.89
C ASP A 211 29.74 -16.30 -5.16
N GLN A 212 29.66 -15.10 -5.71
CA GLN A 212 30.16 -13.85 -5.12
C GLN A 212 29.06 -13.07 -4.34
N MET A 213 27.93 -13.69 -4.07
CA MET A 213 26.77 -13.05 -3.43
C MET A 213 26.28 -13.89 -2.24
N GLU A 214 25.67 -13.21 -1.28
CA GLU A 214 24.96 -13.89 -0.20
C GLU A 214 23.53 -14.23 -0.64
N THR A 215 23.12 -15.49 -0.46
CA THR A 215 21.76 -15.91 -0.74
C THR A 215 20.79 -15.40 0.32
N GLN A 216 19.61 -15.03 -0.10
CA GLN A 216 18.50 -14.65 0.75
C GLN A 216 17.31 -15.55 0.47
N ASP A 217 17.15 -16.56 1.30
CA ASP A 217 16.06 -17.53 1.20
C ASP A 217 14.72 -16.95 1.67
N GLY A 218 13.63 -17.50 1.12
CA GLY A 218 12.30 -17.28 1.65
C GLY A 218 12.04 -18.07 2.92
N GLU A 219 10.95 -17.78 3.59
CA GLU A 219 10.49 -18.54 4.76
C GLU A 219 9.66 -19.74 4.32
N ASN A 220 9.83 -20.89 5.00
CA ASN A 220 9.07 -22.11 4.70
C ASN A 220 7.58 -21.98 5.04
N ASP A 221 7.26 -21.05 5.92
CA ASP A 221 5.94 -20.73 6.40
C ASP A 221 5.34 -19.64 5.51
N PHE A 222 4.45 -20.04 4.59
CA PHE A 222 3.79 -19.12 3.66
C PHE A 222 2.48 -18.59 4.26
N HIS A 223 2.56 -17.46 4.95
CA HIS A 223 1.41 -16.67 5.36
C HIS A 223 0.81 -15.97 4.14
N ARG A 224 -0.33 -16.42 3.69
CA ARG A 224 -1.05 -15.87 2.54
C ARG A 224 -1.50 -14.43 2.80
N PHE A 225 -1.54 -13.63 1.74
CA PHE A 225 -2.08 -12.27 1.82
C PHE A 225 -3.61 -12.25 1.85
N SER A 226 -4.26 -13.15 1.12
CA SER A 226 -5.71 -13.23 1.11
C SER A 226 -6.22 -14.18 2.19
N PHE A 227 -7.29 -13.77 2.86
CA PHE A 227 -8.02 -14.58 3.84
C PHE A 227 -8.79 -15.75 3.20
N ILE A 228 -8.99 -15.72 1.87
CA ILE A 228 -9.72 -16.76 1.13
C ILE A 228 -8.83 -17.57 0.19
N SER A 229 -7.53 -17.31 0.14
CA SER A 229 -6.61 -18.12 -0.67
C SER A 229 -6.50 -19.55 -0.13
N GLU A 230 -6.54 -20.52 -1.04
CA GLU A 230 -6.26 -21.92 -0.69
C GLU A 230 -4.82 -22.12 -0.22
N PRO A 231 -4.57 -23.03 0.72
CA PRO A 231 -3.22 -23.38 1.14
C PRO A 231 -2.39 -23.88 -0.05
N ARG A 232 -1.21 -23.28 -0.25
CA ARG A 232 -0.28 -23.65 -1.31
C ARG A 232 1.11 -23.80 -0.75
N LYS A 233 1.80 -24.89 -1.11
CA LYS A 233 3.23 -25.02 -0.86
C LYS A 233 3.98 -24.19 -1.90
N LEU A 234 4.66 -23.15 -1.47
CA LEU A 234 5.43 -22.28 -2.34
C LEU A 234 6.82 -22.90 -2.59
N LYS A 235 7.20 -23.01 -3.88
CA LYS A 235 8.58 -23.30 -4.25
C LYS A 235 9.33 -21.97 -4.18
N GLN A 236 10.05 -21.76 -3.07
CA GLN A 236 10.80 -20.53 -2.83
C GLN A 236 11.95 -20.36 -3.83
N LEU A 237 11.96 -19.26 -4.58
CA LEU A 237 13.13 -18.83 -5.33
C LEU A 237 14.02 -17.98 -4.41
N GLN A 238 15.33 -17.99 -4.68
CA GLN A 238 16.28 -17.20 -3.93
C GLN A 238 16.34 -15.77 -4.46
N CYS A 239 16.62 -14.83 -3.57
CA CYS A 239 17.15 -13.52 -3.88
C CYS A 239 18.62 -13.49 -3.42
N TRP A 240 19.36 -12.49 -3.85
CA TRP A 240 20.77 -12.38 -3.49
C TRP A 240 21.10 -10.97 -3.01
N THR A 241 22.06 -10.88 -2.11
CA THR A 241 22.57 -9.62 -1.58
C THR A 241 24.01 -9.42 -2.04
N CYS A 242 24.33 -8.22 -2.50
CA CYS A 242 25.69 -7.77 -2.75
C CYS A 242 25.84 -6.30 -2.34
N PHE A 243 27.04 -5.76 -2.51
CA PHE A 243 27.36 -4.40 -2.09
C PHE A 243 28.12 -3.67 -3.19
N THR A 244 27.87 -2.37 -3.31
CA THR A 244 28.77 -1.48 -4.05
C THR A 244 30.12 -1.40 -3.33
N ASN A 245 31.15 -0.87 -4.00
CA ASN A 245 32.46 -0.67 -3.44
C ASN A 245 33.05 0.69 -3.86
N GLU A 246 34.18 1.07 -3.33
CA GLU A 246 34.81 2.36 -3.58
C GLU A 246 35.11 2.60 -5.08
N ALA A 247 35.55 1.58 -5.81
CA ALA A 247 35.80 1.71 -7.26
C ALA A 247 34.51 2.02 -8.04
N SER A 248 33.40 1.37 -7.64
CA SER A 248 32.07 1.69 -8.18
C SER A 248 31.66 3.12 -7.83
N HIS A 249 31.89 3.55 -6.57
CA HIS A 249 31.55 4.90 -6.11
C HIS A 249 32.35 6.00 -6.82
N GLU A 250 33.64 5.77 -7.10
CA GLU A 250 34.49 6.71 -7.85
C GLU A 250 33.92 6.96 -9.26
N ILE A 251 33.56 5.90 -9.98
CA ILE A 251 32.94 6.02 -11.30
C ILE A 251 31.62 6.80 -11.24
N LEU A 252 30.79 6.51 -10.24
CA LEU A 252 29.50 7.21 -10.04
C LEU A 252 29.71 8.69 -9.72
N ARG A 253 30.68 9.04 -8.85
CA ARG A 253 31.03 10.44 -8.52
C ARG A 253 31.49 11.22 -9.74
N ASN A 254 32.38 10.62 -10.54
CA ASN A 254 32.89 11.23 -11.76
C ASN A 254 31.79 11.46 -12.81
N GLY A 255 30.72 10.64 -12.77
CA GLY A 255 29.56 10.75 -13.65
C GLY A 255 28.49 11.75 -13.21
N LEU A 256 28.56 12.33 -12.00
CA LEU A 256 27.49 13.19 -11.45
C LEU A 256 27.17 14.41 -12.31
N ALA A 257 28.16 14.98 -13.01
CA ALA A 257 27.94 16.11 -13.91
C ALA A 257 27.01 15.76 -15.10
N ASP A 258 26.91 14.51 -15.47
CA ASP A 258 26.02 14.01 -16.51
C ASP A 258 24.71 13.42 -15.96
N SER A 259 24.50 13.46 -14.65
CA SER A 259 23.26 13.04 -14.02
C SER A 259 22.16 14.09 -14.18
N PRO A 260 20.99 13.72 -14.69
CA PRO A 260 19.84 14.64 -14.80
C PRO A 260 19.41 15.25 -13.46
N LEU A 261 19.72 14.58 -12.34
CA LEU A 261 19.40 15.04 -10.99
C LEU A 261 20.32 16.17 -10.51
N TYR A 262 21.55 16.28 -11.08
CA TYR A 262 22.57 17.22 -10.62
C TYR A 262 22.97 18.25 -11.70
N ASN A 263 22.58 18.04 -12.96
CA ASN A 263 22.83 18.98 -14.06
C ASN A 263 21.71 20.00 -14.28
N GLY A 264 20.65 19.99 -13.45
CA GLY A 264 19.50 20.89 -13.54
C GLY A 264 18.40 20.47 -14.51
N GLN A 265 18.54 19.31 -15.16
CA GLN A 265 17.56 18.80 -16.11
C GLN A 265 16.26 18.33 -15.41
N ILE A 266 16.37 17.67 -14.25
CA ILE A 266 15.26 17.30 -13.38
C ILE A 266 15.19 18.32 -12.24
N GLN A 267 14.06 19.00 -12.11
CA GLN A 267 13.78 19.95 -11.03
C GLN A 267 12.74 19.42 -10.03
N SER A 268 12.01 18.39 -10.41
CA SER A 268 10.98 17.76 -9.57
C SER A 268 11.57 16.94 -8.41
N ILE A 269 10.81 16.85 -7.32
CA ILE A 269 11.24 16.15 -6.10
C ILE A 269 11.06 14.64 -6.25
N GLY A 270 12.08 13.88 -5.88
CA GLY A 270 12.07 12.41 -5.87
C GLY A 270 11.81 11.81 -4.48
N PRO A 271 11.55 10.50 -4.42
CA PRO A 271 11.22 9.83 -3.16
C PRO A 271 12.42 9.72 -2.22
N ARG A 272 12.28 10.22 -1.00
CA ARG A 272 13.31 10.19 0.06
C ARG A 272 13.74 8.77 0.46
N TYR A 273 12.79 7.83 0.48
CA TYR A 273 13.00 6.46 0.98
C TYR A 273 13.38 5.44 -0.09
N CYS A 274 13.47 5.85 -1.35
CA CYS A 274 14.03 5.08 -2.44
C CYS A 274 14.97 5.97 -3.28
N PRO A 275 16.04 6.49 -2.65
CA PRO A 275 16.96 7.38 -3.35
C PRO A 275 17.67 6.62 -4.45
N SER A 276 17.99 7.32 -5.54
CA SER A 276 18.89 6.79 -6.57
C SER A 276 20.27 6.53 -6.00
N ILE A 277 21.08 5.75 -6.69
CA ILE A 277 22.46 5.49 -6.25
C ILE A 277 23.28 6.79 -6.22
N GLU A 278 23.05 7.71 -7.15
CA GLU A 278 23.66 9.04 -7.18
C GLU A 278 23.37 9.82 -5.89
N THR A 279 22.10 9.81 -5.47
CA THR A 279 21.68 10.47 -4.23
C THR A 279 22.34 9.84 -3.00
N LYS A 280 22.46 8.50 -2.98
CA LYS A 280 23.17 7.80 -1.88
C LYS A 280 24.63 8.20 -1.78
N ILE A 281 25.34 8.27 -2.91
CA ILE A 281 26.77 8.64 -2.98
C ILE A 281 26.98 10.08 -2.52
N VAL A 282 26.09 11.00 -2.90
CA VAL A 282 26.18 12.42 -2.51
C VAL A 282 25.81 12.61 -1.04
N THR A 283 24.74 11.95 -0.57
CA THR A 283 24.24 12.13 0.80
C THR A 283 25.11 11.43 1.85
N PHE A 284 25.74 10.33 1.49
CA PHE A 284 26.57 9.50 2.38
C PHE A 284 27.97 9.26 1.78
N PRO A 285 28.78 10.31 1.58
CA PRO A 285 30.06 10.22 0.87
C PRO A 285 31.09 9.32 1.56
N ASP A 286 31.04 9.23 2.90
CA ASP A 286 31.97 8.44 3.71
C ASP A 286 31.57 6.95 3.82
N LYS A 287 30.44 6.56 3.25
CA LYS A 287 29.97 5.19 3.33
C LYS A 287 30.70 4.32 2.30
N PRO A 288 31.49 3.29 2.73
CA PRO A 288 32.34 2.54 1.80
C PRO A 288 31.54 1.62 0.87
N GLN A 289 30.28 1.33 1.20
CA GLN A 289 29.44 0.43 0.43
C GLN A 289 27.96 0.69 0.66
N HIS A 290 27.11 0.39 -0.33
CA HIS A 290 25.66 0.37 -0.25
C HIS A 290 25.15 -1.02 -0.60
N GLN A 291 24.21 -1.52 0.20
CA GLN A 291 23.57 -2.82 -0.02
C GLN A 291 22.66 -2.79 -1.24
N LEU A 292 22.75 -3.84 -2.04
CA LEU A 292 21.93 -4.11 -3.21
C LEU A 292 21.27 -5.48 -3.06
N PHE A 293 20.05 -5.62 -3.61
CA PHE A 293 19.32 -6.88 -3.65
C PHE A 293 19.06 -7.24 -5.11
N LEU A 294 19.43 -8.45 -5.51
CA LEU A 294 19.15 -8.98 -6.82
C LEU A 294 17.95 -9.91 -6.71
N GLU A 295 16.87 -9.55 -7.40
CA GLU A 295 15.55 -10.14 -7.25
C GLU A 295 15.09 -10.73 -8.60
N PRO A 296 14.62 -12.01 -8.66
CA PRO A 296 14.11 -12.58 -9.91
C PRO A 296 12.79 -11.91 -10.32
N GLU A 297 12.67 -11.62 -11.61
CA GLU A 297 11.45 -11.05 -12.20
C GLU A 297 10.36 -12.11 -12.47
N GLY A 298 10.69 -13.40 -12.39
CA GLY A 298 9.78 -14.50 -12.59
C GLY A 298 10.46 -15.87 -12.56
N GLU A 299 9.66 -16.92 -12.61
CA GLU A 299 10.13 -18.31 -12.54
C GLU A 299 10.81 -18.78 -13.83
N SER A 300 10.41 -18.23 -14.97
CA SER A 300 10.81 -18.72 -16.31
C SER A 300 11.60 -17.69 -17.10
N THR A 301 12.16 -16.67 -16.46
CA THR A 301 12.95 -15.63 -17.09
C THR A 301 14.33 -15.53 -16.45
N ASN A 302 15.33 -15.14 -17.26
CA ASN A 302 16.67 -14.77 -16.77
C ASN A 302 16.75 -13.29 -16.37
N GLU A 303 15.63 -12.56 -16.40
CA GLU A 303 15.61 -11.15 -16.02
C GLU A 303 15.64 -10.99 -14.51
N LEU A 304 16.61 -10.21 -14.01
CA LEU A 304 16.78 -9.89 -12.60
C LEU A 304 16.65 -8.37 -12.38
N TYR A 305 15.98 -8.00 -11.30
CA TYR A 305 15.82 -6.63 -10.83
C TYR A 305 16.90 -6.31 -9.78
N LEU A 306 17.67 -5.23 -9.98
CA LEU A 306 18.71 -4.82 -9.03
C LEU A 306 18.19 -3.73 -8.07
N ASN A 307 17.52 -4.14 -7.02
CA ASN A 307 17.00 -3.23 -6.00
C ASN A 307 18.14 -2.50 -5.25
N GLY A 308 18.01 -1.19 -5.10
CA GLY A 308 18.98 -0.34 -4.43
C GLY A 308 19.95 0.39 -5.37
N PHE A 309 19.96 0.07 -6.67
CA PHE A 309 20.75 0.74 -7.70
C PHE A 309 19.88 1.45 -8.75
N SER A 310 18.83 2.14 -8.31
CA SER A 310 18.09 3.04 -9.20
C SER A 310 19.03 4.16 -9.65
N SER A 311 19.09 4.43 -10.95
CA SER A 311 20.02 5.42 -11.52
C SER A 311 19.43 6.07 -12.76
N SER A 312 19.76 7.35 -12.96
CA SER A 312 19.51 8.10 -14.19
C SER A 312 20.79 8.52 -14.92
N LEU A 313 21.95 8.10 -14.44
CA LEU A 313 23.23 8.32 -15.10
C LEU A 313 23.23 7.77 -16.54
N PRO A 314 24.15 8.25 -17.42
CA PRO A 314 24.39 7.64 -18.71
C PRO A 314 24.60 6.12 -18.59
N MET A 315 24.12 5.37 -19.58
CA MET A 315 24.14 3.90 -19.55
C MET A 315 25.54 3.31 -19.41
N ASP A 316 26.54 3.90 -20.06
CA ASP A 316 27.94 3.50 -19.98
C ASP A 316 28.49 3.66 -18.56
N ILE A 317 28.15 4.73 -17.85
CA ILE A 317 28.52 4.95 -16.45
C ILE A 317 27.83 3.92 -15.54
N GLN A 318 26.54 3.65 -15.74
CA GLN A 318 25.83 2.62 -14.98
C GLN A 318 26.51 1.25 -15.11
N ILE A 319 26.85 0.85 -16.35
CA ILE A 319 27.52 -0.42 -16.65
C ILE A 319 28.92 -0.45 -16.06
N ALA A 320 29.72 0.62 -16.26
CA ALA A 320 31.09 0.69 -15.75
C ALA A 320 31.15 0.58 -14.23
N ALA A 321 30.24 1.28 -13.51
CA ALA A 321 30.15 1.23 -12.06
C ALA A 321 29.74 -0.17 -11.55
N LEU A 322 28.75 -0.80 -12.20
CA LEU A 322 28.29 -2.13 -11.82
C LEU A 322 29.36 -3.20 -12.04
N LYS A 323 30.14 -3.10 -13.11
CA LYS A 323 31.25 -4.05 -13.40
C LYS A 323 32.38 -4.02 -12.37
N GLN A 324 32.46 -3.01 -11.50
CA GLN A 324 33.38 -2.99 -10.37
C GLN A 324 32.93 -3.91 -9.21
N ILE A 325 31.68 -4.36 -9.22
CA ILE A 325 31.16 -5.31 -8.23
C ILE A 325 31.54 -6.73 -8.69
N PRO A 326 32.24 -7.55 -7.87
CA PRO A 326 32.72 -8.88 -8.31
C PRO A 326 31.64 -9.77 -8.94
N ALA A 327 30.44 -9.75 -8.41
CA ALA A 327 29.31 -10.52 -8.96
C ALA A 327 28.90 -10.10 -10.38
N PHE A 328 29.24 -8.89 -10.81
CA PHE A 328 28.81 -8.27 -12.08
C PHE A 328 29.96 -7.98 -13.05
N LYS A 329 31.14 -8.58 -12.87
CA LYS A 329 32.32 -8.34 -13.75
C LYS A 329 32.01 -8.58 -15.23
N ASP A 330 31.18 -9.58 -15.55
CA ASP A 330 30.78 -9.96 -16.92
C ASP A 330 29.38 -9.48 -17.29
N LEU A 331 28.90 -8.43 -16.61
CA LEU A 331 27.52 -7.93 -16.68
C LEU A 331 26.99 -7.72 -18.08
N VAL A 332 25.83 -8.30 -18.34
CA VAL A 332 24.94 -8.01 -19.45
C VAL A 332 23.60 -7.50 -18.91
N ILE A 333 23.09 -6.42 -19.48
CA ILE A 333 21.81 -5.83 -19.07
C ILE A 333 20.78 -5.94 -20.20
N TYR A 334 19.52 -6.11 -19.86
CA TYR A 334 18.40 -6.02 -20.79
C TYR A 334 17.97 -4.57 -21.06
N ARG A 335 18.06 -3.69 -20.05
CA ARG A 335 17.78 -2.26 -20.14
C ARG A 335 18.43 -1.46 -19.01
N PRO A 336 18.77 -0.19 -19.26
CA PRO A 336 19.35 0.68 -18.21
C PRO A 336 18.31 1.04 -17.16
N GLY A 337 18.81 1.54 -16.00
CA GLY A 337 18.03 2.34 -15.09
C GLY A 337 17.68 3.70 -15.69
N TYR A 338 16.58 4.29 -15.26
CA TYR A 338 16.17 5.62 -15.66
C TYR A 338 15.39 6.33 -14.54
N ALA A 339 15.40 7.66 -14.57
CA ALA A 339 14.43 8.46 -13.83
C ALA A 339 13.23 8.76 -14.73
N ILE A 340 12.07 8.93 -14.11
CA ILE A 340 10.85 9.38 -14.81
C ILE A 340 10.21 10.52 -14.03
N GLU A 341 9.90 11.62 -14.75
CA GLU A 341 9.06 12.71 -14.28
C GLU A 341 7.65 12.56 -14.85
N TYR A 342 6.65 12.89 -14.05
CA TYR A 342 5.24 12.77 -14.39
C TYR A 342 4.41 13.79 -13.62
N ASP A 343 3.22 14.10 -14.12
CA ASP A 343 2.30 15.02 -13.45
C ASP A 343 1.57 14.30 -12.31
N TYR A 344 1.39 15.02 -11.22
CA TYR A 344 0.54 14.63 -10.09
C TYR A 344 -0.35 15.79 -9.67
N PHE A 345 -1.38 15.51 -8.91
CA PHE A 345 -2.30 16.50 -8.38
C PHE A 345 -2.16 16.56 -6.85
N ASP A 346 -2.07 17.77 -6.29
CA ASP A 346 -1.98 17.95 -4.84
C ASP A 346 -3.20 17.28 -4.17
N PRO A 347 -2.99 16.23 -3.33
CA PRO A 347 -4.09 15.46 -2.75
C PRO A 347 -4.92 16.24 -1.72
N THR A 348 -4.47 17.42 -1.27
CA THR A 348 -5.30 18.32 -0.45
C THR A 348 -6.53 18.86 -1.19
N GLN A 349 -6.55 18.73 -2.52
CA GLN A 349 -7.71 19.04 -3.37
C GLN A 349 -8.80 17.96 -3.34
N LEU A 350 -8.55 16.84 -2.63
CA LEU A 350 -9.48 15.72 -2.52
C LEU A 350 -10.21 15.73 -1.18
N LYS A 351 -11.40 15.13 -1.18
CA LYS A 351 -12.13 14.70 0.01
C LYS A 351 -11.56 13.37 0.51
N HIS A 352 -11.93 12.93 1.72
CA HIS A 352 -11.57 11.59 2.24
C HIS A 352 -12.15 10.42 1.42
N THR A 353 -13.15 10.67 0.59
CA THR A 353 -13.68 9.74 -0.41
C THR A 353 -12.81 9.62 -1.66
N LEU A 354 -11.75 10.43 -1.77
CA LEU A 354 -10.90 10.64 -2.94
C LEU A 354 -11.60 11.33 -4.13
N GLU A 355 -12.80 11.86 -3.93
CA GLU A 355 -13.46 12.76 -4.87
C GLU A 355 -12.79 14.13 -4.84
N THR A 356 -12.65 14.79 -5.99
CA THR A 356 -12.10 16.16 -6.06
C THR A 356 -13.07 17.16 -5.45
N LYS A 357 -12.54 18.24 -4.86
CA LYS A 357 -13.35 19.33 -4.31
C LYS A 357 -13.87 20.26 -5.42
N ALA A 358 -13.15 20.38 -6.52
CA ALA A 358 -13.44 21.31 -7.61
C ALA A 358 -14.44 20.74 -8.63
N VAL A 359 -14.35 19.45 -8.95
CA VAL A 359 -15.20 18.79 -9.95
C VAL A 359 -15.93 17.63 -9.27
N LYS A 360 -17.26 17.71 -9.26
CA LYS A 360 -18.11 16.68 -8.68
C LYS A 360 -18.02 15.38 -9.49
N ASN A 361 -18.00 14.24 -8.78
CA ASN A 361 -17.94 12.90 -9.35
C ASN A 361 -16.64 12.56 -10.10
N LEU A 362 -15.59 13.40 -9.98
CA LEU A 362 -14.24 13.07 -10.40
C LEU A 362 -13.45 12.58 -9.19
N PHE A 363 -12.91 11.37 -9.27
CA PHE A 363 -12.07 10.74 -8.25
C PHE A 363 -10.64 10.61 -8.77
N MET A 364 -9.67 10.63 -7.85
CA MET A 364 -8.26 10.40 -8.18
C MET A 364 -7.68 9.38 -7.20
N ALA A 365 -6.93 8.39 -7.70
CA ALA A 365 -6.34 7.36 -6.87
C ALA A 365 -4.97 6.90 -7.37
N GLY A 366 -4.08 6.57 -6.43
CA GLY A 366 -2.77 6.05 -6.71
C GLY A 366 -1.71 7.13 -6.88
N GLN A 367 -0.77 6.91 -7.80
CA GLN A 367 0.43 7.73 -7.94
C GLN A 367 0.13 9.17 -8.38
N VAL A 368 -0.98 9.41 -9.05
CA VAL A 368 -1.46 10.75 -9.43
C VAL A 368 -1.74 11.64 -8.22
N ASN A 369 -1.90 11.07 -7.02
CA ASN A 369 -2.04 11.77 -5.75
C ASN A 369 -0.70 11.97 -5.01
N GLY A 370 0.43 11.80 -5.70
CA GLY A 370 1.76 11.97 -5.12
C GLY A 370 2.22 10.82 -4.22
N THR A 371 1.65 9.62 -4.36
CA THR A 371 2.12 8.43 -3.63
C THR A 371 3.08 7.59 -4.46
N THR A 372 3.92 6.79 -3.80
CA THR A 372 4.74 5.75 -4.43
C THR A 372 4.52 4.41 -3.74
N GLY A 373 4.07 3.42 -4.50
CA GLY A 373 3.87 2.03 -4.06
C GLY A 373 2.59 1.43 -4.62
N TYR A 374 2.67 0.16 -4.91
CA TYR A 374 1.56 -0.60 -5.49
C TYR A 374 0.40 -0.73 -4.51
N GLU A 375 0.73 -0.94 -3.24
CA GLU A 375 -0.19 -1.14 -2.14
C GLU A 375 -0.95 0.14 -1.80
N GLU A 376 -0.23 1.27 -1.77
CA GLU A 376 -0.83 2.60 -1.58
C GLU A 376 -1.79 2.92 -2.73
N ALA A 377 -1.41 2.53 -3.96
CA ALA A 377 -2.27 2.71 -5.13
C ALA A 377 -3.52 1.83 -5.06
N GLY A 378 -3.37 0.55 -4.72
CA GLY A 378 -4.50 -0.38 -4.56
C GLY A 378 -5.47 0.05 -3.45
N GLY A 379 -4.93 0.48 -2.29
CA GLY A 379 -5.74 0.98 -1.17
C GLY A 379 -6.55 2.23 -1.53
N GLN A 380 -5.98 3.17 -2.26
CA GLN A 380 -6.71 4.32 -2.79
C GLN A 380 -7.74 3.90 -3.84
N GLY A 381 -7.35 2.98 -4.74
CA GLY A 381 -8.21 2.48 -5.81
C GLY A 381 -9.51 1.88 -5.30
N ILE A 382 -9.43 0.96 -4.34
CA ILE A 382 -10.63 0.32 -3.78
C ILE A 382 -11.57 1.33 -3.12
N ILE A 383 -11.04 2.32 -2.38
CA ILE A 383 -11.85 3.38 -1.75
C ILE A 383 -12.49 4.28 -2.79
N ALA A 384 -11.77 4.68 -3.84
CA ALA A 384 -12.32 5.47 -4.94
C ALA A 384 -13.43 4.71 -5.69
N GLY A 385 -13.23 3.41 -5.97
CA GLY A 385 -14.23 2.56 -6.62
C GLY A 385 -15.52 2.41 -5.82
N ILE A 386 -15.40 2.18 -4.51
CA ILE A 386 -16.55 2.11 -3.59
C ILE A 386 -17.32 3.44 -3.60
N ASN A 387 -16.64 4.57 -3.43
CA ASN A 387 -17.30 5.87 -3.34
C ASN A 387 -17.86 6.34 -4.69
N ALA A 388 -17.23 6.01 -5.81
CA ALA A 388 -17.79 6.26 -7.13
C ALA A 388 -19.10 5.49 -7.34
N HIS A 389 -19.17 4.21 -6.92
CA HIS A 389 -20.43 3.45 -6.91
C HIS A 389 -21.49 4.14 -6.04
N ILE A 390 -21.13 4.53 -4.82
CA ILE A 390 -22.06 5.22 -3.89
C ILE A 390 -22.59 6.51 -4.50
N ASN A 391 -21.74 7.33 -5.13
CA ASN A 391 -22.18 8.56 -5.79
C ASN A 391 -23.15 8.29 -6.94
N CYS A 392 -23.00 7.18 -7.68
CA CYS A 392 -23.88 6.80 -8.77
C CYS A 392 -25.27 6.31 -8.32
N HIS A 393 -25.34 5.64 -7.15
CA HIS A 393 -26.54 4.92 -6.70
C HIS A 393 -27.15 5.47 -5.41
N GLY A 394 -26.50 6.44 -4.79
CA GLY A 394 -26.89 6.98 -3.49
C GLY A 394 -26.36 6.13 -2.33
N GLY A 395 -26.16 6.74 -1.20
CA GLY A 395 -25.67 6.12 0.02
C GLY A 395 -24.76 7.04 0.83
N GLU A 396 -24.36 6.57 2.01
CA GLU A 396 -23.42 7.31 2.86
C GLU A 396 -21.98 7.09 2.37
N PRO A 397 -21.16 8.14 2.35
CA PRO A 397 -19.76 8.05 1.96
C PRO A 397 -18.99 6.99 2.77
N PHE A 398 -18.20 6.17 2.09
CA PHE A 398 -17.37 5.17 2.74
C PHE A 398 -15.98 5.76 3.04
N VAL A 399 -15.72 6.01 4.30
CA VAL A 399 -14.45 6.54 4.81
C VAL A 399 -13.94 5.63 5.92
N LEU A 400 -12.63 5.36 5.92
CA LEU A 400 -11.95 4.59 6.97
C LEU A 400 -11.20 5.55 7.91
N GLY A 401 -11.34 5.32 9.20
CA GLY A 401 -10.62 6.05 10.24
C GLY A 401 -9.14 5.63 10.33
N ARG A 402 -8.34 6.47 10.96
CA ARG A 402 -6.91 6.21 11.23
C ARG A 402 -6.69 5.07 12.23
N ASP A 403 -7.66 4.77 13.04
CA ASP A 403 -7.68 3.67 14.01
C ASP A 403 -8.35 2.40 13.48
N GLU A 404 -8.95 2.48 12.27
CA GLU A 404 -9.60 1.37 11.61
C GLU A 404 -8.72 0.68 10.56
N ALA A 405 -7.89 1.46 9.83
CA ALA A 405 -7.09 0.93 8.73
C ALA A 405 -5.85 1.77 8.42
N TYR A 406 -4.77 1.14 7.95
CA TYR A 406 -3.65 1.83 7.29
C TYR A 406 -4.09 2.58 6.04
N ILE A 407 -5.10 2.08 5.32
CA ILE A 407 -5.73 2.80 4.20
C ILE A 407 -6.36 4.12 4.71
N GLY A 408 -6.97 4.12 5.89
CA GLY A 408 -7.48 5.33 6.53
C GLY A 408 -6.36 6.31 6.89
N VAL A 409 -5.26 5.83 7.48
CA VAL A 409 -4.07 6.65 7.76
C VAL A 409 -3.50 7.25 6.47
N LEU A 410 -3.38 6.45 5.41
CA LEU A 410 -2.88 6.87 4.10
C LEU A 410 -3.71 8.03 3.53
N ILE A 411 -5.01 7.84 3.44
CA ILE A 411 -5.91 8.84 2.82
C ILE A 411 -5.97 10.10 3.67
N ASP A 412 -6.08 9.98 4.98
CA ASP A 412 -6.10 11.13 5.88
C ASP A 412 -4.79 11.94 5.79
N ASP A 413 -3.62 11.27 5.78
CA ASP A 413 -2.34 11.96 5.58
C ASP A 413 -2.30 12.73 4.25
N LEU A 414 -2.76 12.12 3.16
CA LEU A 414 -2.78 12.76 1.84
C LEU A 414 -3.65 14.02 1.81
N VAL A 415 -4.90 13.90 2.23
CA VAL A 415 -5.88 14.98 2.06
C VAL A 415 -5.75 16.10 3.10
N THR A 416 -5.13 15.81 4.26
CA THR A 416 -4.95 16.81 5.32
C THR A 416 -3.56 17.42 5.37
N LYS A 417 -2.52 16.65 5.06
CA LYS A 417 -1.12 17.12 5.13
C LYS A 417 -0.56 17.49 3.76
N GLY A 418 -1.12 16.91 2.69
CA GLY A 418 -0.52 17.00 1.37
C GLY A 418 0.76 16.21 1.25
N VAL A 419 1.52 16.47 0.18
CA VAL A 419 2.77 15.78 -0.12
C VAL A 419 3.82 16.81 -0.58
N ASP A 420 4.94 16.90 0.14
CA ASP A 420 6.10 17.70 -0.27
C ASP A 420 7.10 16.85 -1.07
N GLU A 421 7.02 15.53 -0.93
CA GLU A 421 7.81 14.50 -1.63
C GLU A 421 6.91 13.29 -1.88
N PRO A 422 7.24 12.38 -2.82
CA PRO A 422 6.44 11.18 -3.06
C PRO A 422 6.17 10.41 -1.76
N TYR A 423 4.90 10.36 -1.37
CA TYR A 423 4.45 9.75 -0.13
C TYR A 423 4.65 8.23 -0.14
N ARG A 424 5.11 7.70 0.97
CA ARG A 424 5.23 6.25 1.21
C ARG A 424 4.72 5.91 2.61
N MET A 425 3.96 4.83 2.72
CA MET A 425 3.47 4.35 4.00
C MET A 425 4.58 3.65 4.80
N PHE A 426 4.61 3.96 6.08
CA PHE A 426 5.44 3.30 7.11
C PHE A 426 4.62 3.08 8.37
N THR A 427 5.02 2.10 9.17
CA THR A 427 4.38 1.83 10.47
C THR A 427 4.44 3.02 11.44
N SER A 428 5.45 3.89 11.30
CA SER A 428 5.59 5.10 12.12
C SER A 428 4.53 6.18 11.86
N ARG A 429 3.82 6.09 10.72
CA ARG A 429 2.74 7.04 10.40
C ARG A 429 1.44 6.71 11.11
N ALA A 430 1.27 5.46 11.55
CA ALA A 430 0.09 5.01 12.28
C ALA A 430 0.32 5.16 13.79
N GLU A 431 -0.55 5.90 14.45
CA GLU A 431 -0.55 6.10 15.90
C GLU A 431 -0.99 4.82 16.63
N TYR A 432 -1.99 4.12 16.10
CA TYR A 432 -2.67 2.98 16.71
C TYR A 432 -2.24 1.63 16.12
N ARG A 433 -0.93 1.40 15.94
CA ARG A 433 -0.39 0.24 15.21
C ARG A 433 -0.90 -1.11 15.73
N ILE A 434 -1.11 -1.25 17.03
CA ILE A 434 -1.60 -2.50 17.63
C ILE A 434 -3.06 -2.80 17.24
N LEU A 435 -3.83 -1.77 16.87
CA LEU A 435 -5.19 -1.92 16.36
C LEU A 435 -5.23 -2.25 14.87
N LEU A 436 -4.12 -1.98 14.13
CA LEU A 436 -4.05 -2.07 12.67
C LEU A 436 -3.18 -3.25 12.21
N ARG A 437 -3.19 -4.35 12.95
CA ARG A 437 -2.37 -5.52 12.62
C ARG A 437 -2.82 -6.16 11.30
N GLN A 438 -1.86 -6.83 10.64
CA GLN A 438 -2.14 -7.54 9.40
C GLN A 438 -3.01 -8.79 9.60
N ASP A 439 -2.92 -9.43 10.78
CA ASP A 439 -3.63 -10.68 11.12
C ASP A 439 -5.13 -10.49 11.34
N ASP A 440 -5.56 -9.28 11.72
CA ASP A 440 -6.95 -8.99 12.07
C ASP A 440 -7.69 -8.05 11.08
N ALA A 441 -7.14 -7.81 9.91
CA ALA A 441 -7.74 -6.91 8.93
C ALA A 441 -9.17 -7.35 8.55
N ASP A 442 -9.41 -8.66 8.42
CA ASP A 442 -10.75 -9.22 8.17
C ASP A 442 -11.72 -8.95 9.33
N MET A 443 -11.26 -9.08 10.58
CA MET A 443 -12.05 -8.80 11.78
C MET A 443 -12.51 -7.34 11.86
N ARG A 444 -11.72 -6.40 11.32
CA ARG A 444 -12.00 -4.96 11.32
C ARG A 444 -12.88 -4.52 10.14
N LEU A 445 -12.65 -5.06 8.94
CA LEU A 445 -13.12 -4.46 7.69
C LEU A 445 -14.12 -5.31 6.92
N THR A 446 -14.07 -6.65 6.99
CA THR A 446 -14.90 -7.52 6.14
C THR A 446 -16.40 -7.36 6.41
N GLU A 447 -16.81 -7.16 7.66
CA GLU A 447 -18.22 -6.91 7.97
C GLU A 447 -18.74 -5.59 7.37
N ARG A 448 -17.90 -4.54 7.33
CA ARG A 448 -18.24 -3.26 6.68
C ARG A 448 -18.42 -3.45 5.17
N ALA A 449 -17.50 -4.20 4.54
CA ALA A 449 -17.56 -4.51 3.11
C ALA A 449 -18.74 -5.42 2.75
N TYR A 450 -19.14 -6.33 3.64
CA TYR A 450 -20.33 -7.15 3.49
C TYR A 450 -21.62 -6.30 3.53
N LYS A 451 -21.72 -5.36 4.46
CA LYS A 451 -22.86 -4.42 4.56
C LYS A 451 -23.00 -3.53 3.32
N LEU A 452 -21.88 -3.23 2.63
CA LEU A 452 -21.89 -2.53 1.35
C LEU A 452 -22.30 -3.44 0.17
N GLY A 453 -22.23 -4.75 0.32
CA GLY A 453 -22.47 -5.72 -0.74
C GLY A 453 -21.23 -6.07 -1.58
N LEU A 454 -20.05 -5.53 -1.25
CA LEU A 454 -18.78 -5.81 -1.94
C LEU A 454 -18.26 -7.22 -1.59
N VAL A 455 -18.32 -7.59 -0.33
CA VAL A 455 -18.03 -8.96 0.15
C VAL A 455 -19.33 -9.79 0.12
N LYS A 456 -19.23 -11.04 -0.35
CA LYS A 456 -20.37 -11.96 -0.45
C LYS A 456 -20.55 -12.79 0.82
N GLN A 457 -21.69 -13.49 0.92
CA GLN A 457 -22.12 -14.24 2.11
C GLN A 457 -21.11 -15.30 2.56
N ASP A 458 -20.56 -16.05 1.62
CA ASP A 458 -19.58 -17.12 1.89
C ASP A 458 -18.36 -16.59 2.65
N ARG A 459 -17.81 -15.47 2.22
CA ARG A 459 -16.68 -14.82 2.89
C ARG A 459 -17.06 -14.25 4.26
N TYR A 460 -18.27 -13.71 4.39
CA TYR A 460 -18.78 -13.25 5.68
C TYR A 460 -18.99 -14.41 6.67
N ASP A 461 -19.46 -15.55 6.19
CA ASP A 461 -19.60 -16.77 7.00
C ASP A 461 -18.22 -17.29 7.48
N MET A 462 -17.20 -17.22 6.61
CA MET A 462 -15.82 -17.55 7.00
C MET A 462 -15.30 -16.63 8.12
N LEU A 463 -15.59 -15.32 8.06
CA LEU A 463 -15.26 -14.39 9.13
C LEU A 463 -15.98 -14.74 10.44
N CYS A 464 -17.28 -15.04 10.38
CA CYS A 464 -18.07 -15.42 11.55
C CYS A 464 -17.52 -16.67 12.21
N SER A 465 -17.22 -17.71 11.42
CA SER A 465 -16.63 -18.96 11.90
C SER A 465 -15.26 -18.73 12.57
N LYS A 466 -14.39 -17.89 11.95
CA LYS A 466 -13.10 -17.52 12.54
C LYS A 466 -13.31 -16.79 13.88
N ARG A 467 -14.23 -15.82 13.94
CA ARG A 467 -14.55 -15.05 15.15
C ARG A 467 -15.03 -15.95 16.30
N GLU A 468 -15.91 -16.89 16.01
CA GLU A 468 -16.43 -17.85 16.98
C GLU A 468 -15.32 -18.79 17.49
N ALA A 469 -14.48 -19.31 16.62
CA ALA A 469 -13.37 -20.18 16.99
C ALA A 469 -12.34 -19.45 17.87
N VAL A 470 -11.94 -18.23 17.50
CA VAL A 470 -11.03 -17.39 18.30
C VAL A 470 -11.63 -17.11 19.69
N ASN A 471 -12.89 -16.71 19.77
CA ASN A 471 -13.57 -16.46 21.04
C ASN A 471 -13.66 -17.74 21.89
N SER A 472 -13.91 -18.89 21.28
CA SER A 472 -13.96 -20.19 21.98
C SER A 472 -12.62 -20.53 22.63
N ILE A 473 -11.49 -20.27 21.95
CA ILE A 473 -10.13 -20.47 22.50
C ILE A 473 -9.92 -19.54 23.70
N ILE A 474 -10.24 -18.25 23.55
CA ILE A 474 -10.06 -17.25 24.61
C ILE A 474 -10.93 -17.58 25.82
N ASP A 475 -12.17 -17.96 25.60
CA ASP A 475 -13.12 -18.33 26.66
C ASP A 475 -12.69 -19.60 27.40
N PHE A 476 -12.20 -20.60 26.67
CA PHE A 476 -11.62 -21.79 27.31
C PHE A 476 -10.44 -21.40 28.21
N ALA A 477 -9.50 -20.58 27.70
CA ALA A 477 -8.34 -20.14 28.45
C ALA A 477 -8.71 -19.34 29.71
N LYS A 478 -9.75 -18.52 29.65
CA LYS A 478 -10.29 -17.76 30.80
C LYS A 478 -10.97 -18.64 31.85
N LYS A 479 -11.68 -19.68 31.42
CA LYS A 479 -12.46 -20.55 32.31
C LYS A 479 -11.63 -21.67 32.92
N PHE A 480 -10.67 -22.24 32.17
CA PHE A 480 -9.90 -23.40 32.59
C PHE A 480 -8.87 -23.05 33.66
N SER A 481 -8.95 -23.76 34.81
CA SER A 481 -8.00 -23.61 35.92
C SER A 481 -7.04 -24.78 35.95
N ILE A 482 -5.76 -24.49 36.15
CA ILE A 482 -4.67 -25.46 36.18
C ILE A 482 -4.04 -25.50 37.58
N LYS A 483 -3.80 -26.70 38.12
CA LYS A 483 -3.06 -26.90 39.36
C LYS A 483 -1.56 -26.90 39.07
N ALA A 484 -0.78 -26.20 39.93
CA ALA A 484 0.67 -26.13 39.78
C ALA A 484 1.35 -27.51 39.64
N ALA A 485 0.95 -28.47 40.44
CA ALA A 485 1.52 -29.83 40.41
C ALA A 485 1.35 -30.56 39.07
N LEU A 486 0.36 -30.21 38.24
CA LEU A 486 0.11 -30.84 36.96
C LEU A 486 0.86 -30.21 35.78
N ILE A 487 1.33 -28.97 35.92
CA ILE A 487 1.87 -28.24 34.78
C ILE A 487 3.33 -27.78 34.98
N ASN A 488 3.86 -27.79 36.22
CA ASN A 488 5.17 -27.25 36.49
C ASN A 488 6.31 -27.92 35.71
N ASP A 489 6.29 -29.23 35.55
CA ASP A 489 7.29 -29.95 34.74
C ASP A 489 7.25 -29.48 33.27
N ALA A 490 6.04 -29.25 32.76
CA ALA A 490 5.86 -28.70 31.41
C ALA A 490 6.38 -27.27 31.30
N LEU A 491 6.10 -26.43 32.31
CA LEU A 491 6.56 -25.04 32.33
C LEU A 491 8.09 -24.93 32.32
N VAL A 492 8.78 -25.78 33.06
CA VAL A 492 10.24 -25.86 33.07
C VAL A 492 10.76 -26.26 31.67
N LYS A 493 10.15 -27.28 31.05
CA LYS A 493 10.49 -27.70 29.66
C LYS A 493 10.22 -26.61 28.63
N LEU A 494 9.21 -25.78 28.86
CA LEU A 494 8.86 -24.65 28.02
C LEU A 494 9.74 -23.40 28.28
N GLY A 495 10.67 -23.46 29.24
CA GLY A 495 11.61 -22.39 29.55
C GLY A 495 11.00 -21.24 30.35
N THR A 496 9.96 -21.49 31.16
CA THR A 496 9.32 -20.49 32.00
C THR A 496 9.27 -20.95 33.47
N ALA A 497 9.10 -19.99 34.39
CA ALA A 497 9.09 -20.25 35.82
C ALA A 497 7.89 -21.14 36.23
N PRO A 498 8.09 -22.10 37.15
CA PRO A 498 7.01 -22.90 37.71
C PRO A 498 6.03 -22.05 38.51
N LEU A 499 4.82 -22.55 38.70
CA LEU A 499 3.78 -21.92 39.50
C LEU A 499 3.92 -22.30 40.98
N SER A 500 3.67 -21.34 41.87
CA SER A 500 3.51 -21.58 43.32
C SER A 500 2.08 -22.06 43.66
N HIS A 501 1.10 -21.56 42.93
CA HIS A 501 -0.33 -21.86 43.08
C HIS A 501 -0.99 -22.13 41.73
N GLY A 502 -2.20 -22.72 41.77
CA GLY A 502 -3.01 -22.86 40.56
C GLY A 502 -3.40 -21.51 39.95
N CYS A 503 -3.50 -21.43 38.63
CA CYS A 503 -3.91 -20.23 37.90
C CYS A 503 -4.86 -20.56 36.75
N LYS A 504 -5.37 -19.56 36.07
CA LYS A 504 -6.10 -19.73 34.82
C LYS A 504 -5.13 -20.01 33.65
N LEU A 505 -5.58 -20.76 32.66
CA LEU A 505 -4.76 -21.05 31.48
C LEU A 505 -4.34 -19.76 30.74
N ILE A 506 -5.21 -18.77 30.71
CA ILE A 506 -4.91 -17.47 30.09
C ILE A 506 -3.68 -16.80 30.71
N ASP A 507 -3.48 -16.91 32.04
CA ASP A 507 -2.33 -16.34 32.75
C ASP A 507 -1.00 -17.00 32.35
N LEU A 508 -1.06 -18.25 31.86
CA LEU A 508 0.10 -18.93 31.30
C LEU A 508 0.37 -18.51 29.86
N ILE A 509 -0.67 -18.42 29.02
CA ILE A 509 -0.52 -18.05 27.60
C ILE A 509 0.03 -16.63 27.46
N ILE A 510 -0.24 -15.70 28.39
CA ILE A 510 0.33 -14.35 28.40
C ILE A 510 1.87 -14.38 28.48
N ARG A 511 2.48 -15.42 29.04
CA ARG A 511 3.94 -15.52 29.16
C ARG A 511 4.60 -15.63 27.78
N PRO A 512 5.66 -14.86 27.48
CA PRO A 512 6.29 -14.83 26.15
C PRO A 512 6.77 -16.21 25.66
N GLN A 513 7.22 -17.08 26.56
CA GLN A 513 7.76 -18.41 26.23
C GLN A 513 6.69 -19.44 25.86
N ILE A 514 5.43 -19.16 26.18
CA ILE A 514 4.32 -20.09 25.99
C ILE A 514 3.52 -19.71 24.75
N THR A 515 3.35 -20.67 23.84
CA THR A 515 2.40 -20.57 22.74
C THR A 515 1.20 -21.47 23.02
N ILE A 516 0.05 -21.15 22.41
CA ILE A 516 -1.17 -21.94 22.54
C ILE A 516 -0.91 -23.40 22.15
N GLU A 517 -0.24 -23.63 21.03
CA GLU A 517 0.05 -24.98 20.53
C GLU A 517 0.95 -25.76 21.50
N ARG A 518 2.04 -25.15 21.97
CA ARG A 518 2.98 -25.81 22.87
C ARG A 518 2.36 -26.17 24.22
N ILE A 519 1.54 -25.30 24.79
CA ILE A 519 0.89 -25.59 26.08
C ILE A 519 -0.25 -26.61 25.92
N ALA A 520 -0.91 -26.65 24.78
CA ALA A 520 -1.97 -27.62 24.50
C ALA A 520 -1.49 -29.07 24.53
N GLU A 521 -0.21 -29.34 24.20
CA GLU A 521 0.38 -30.68 24.30
C GLU A 521 0.33 -31.26 25.73
N TYR A 522 0.26 -30.40 26.72
CA TYR A 522 0.21 -30.80 28.16
C TYR A 522 -1.21 -30.73 28.76
N ILE A 523 -2.21 -30.30 27.97
CA ILE A 523 -3.61 -30.15 28.41
C ILE A 523 -4.54 -30.86 27.42
N PRO A 524 -4.83 -32.17 27.63
CA PRO A 524 -5.59 -32.97 26.67
C PRO A 524 -6.95 -32.38 26.27
N SER A 525 -7.68 -31.77 27.21
CA SER A 525 -8.96 -31.13 26.93
C SER A 525 -8.84 -29.89 26.03
N PHE A 526 -7.75 -29.12 26.19
CA PHE A 526 -7.46 -27.96 25.33
C PHE A 526 -7.04 -28.42 23.94
N LYS A 527 -6.15 -29.42 23.86
CA LYS A 527 -5.75 -30.01 22.58
C LYS A 527 -6.95 -30.54 21.81
N ALA A 528 -7.81 -31.32 22.46
CA ALA A 528 -9.03 -31.85 21.85
C ALA A 528 -10.00 -30.76 21.37
N MET A 529 -10.01 -29.58 22.00
CA MET A 529 -10.78 -28.45 21.55
C MET A 529 -10.14 -27.84 20.28
N LEU A 530 -8.82 -27.63 20.28
CA LEU A 530 -8.09 -27.09 19.12
C LEU A 530 -8.17 -28.03 17.90
N ASP A 531 -8.20 -29.34 18.11
CA ASP A 531 -8.29 -30.33 17.04
C ASP A 531 -9.66 -30.38 16.34
N LYS A 532 -10.68 -29.75 16.92
CA LYS A 532 -11.98 -29.54 16.26
C LYS A 532 -11.95 -28.43 15.23
N ILE A 533 -10.95 -27.55 15.28
CA ILE A 533 -10.76 -26.49 14.31
C ILE A 533 -10.03 -27.10 13.11
N THR A 534 -10.75 -27.32 12.02
CA THR A 534 -10.23 -27.99 10.82
C THR A 534 -9.86 -27.00 9.72
N ASP A 535 -10.55 -25.87 9.65
CA ASP A 535 -10.30 -24.83 8.66
C ASP A 535 -9.47 -23.69 9.26
N ARG A 536 -8.43 -23.25 8.57
CA ARG A 536 -7.55 -22.12 8.94
C ARG A 536 -7.05 -22.17 10.40
N LYS A 537 -6.77 -23.36 10.90
CA LYS A 537 -6.42 -23.63 12.30
C LYS A 537 -5.25 -22.77 12.78
N GLU A 538 -4.17 -22.69 12.01
CA GLU A 538 -2.98 -21.93 12.36
C GLU A 538 -3.29 -20.43 12.48
N GLU A 539 -4.02 -19.87 11.54
CA GLU A 539 -4.44 -18.45 11.54
C GLU A 539 -5.34 -18.14 12.75
N ILE A 540 -6.27 -19.03 13.08
CA ILE A 540 -7.19 -18.88 14.23
C ILE A 540 -6.42 -18.93 15.55
N ILE A 541 -5.49 -19.87 15.68
CA ILE A 541 -4.64 -20.00 16.88
C ILE A 541 -3.74 -18.78 17.05
N GLU A 542 -3.10 -18.31 15.97
CA GLU A 542 -2.27 -17.10 15.98
C GLU A 542 -3.09 -15.87 16.41
N ALA A 543 -4.27 -15.69 15.83
CA ALA A 543 -5.16 -14.59 16.19
C ALA A 543 -5.58 -14.63 17.68
N ALA A 544 -5.93 -15.80 18.20
CA ALA A 544 -6.29 -15.99 19.60
C ALA A 544 -5.09 -15.69 20.54
N GLU A 545 -3.90 -16.18 20.18
CA GLU A 545 -2.68 -15.97 20.96
C GLU A 545 -2.30 -14.48 21.02
N VAL A 546 -2.36 -13.79 19.89
CA VAL A 546 -2.10 -12.34 19.80
C VAL A 546 -3.08 -11.57 20.68
N LEU A 547 -4.38 -11.87 20.58
CA LEU A 547 -5.40 -11.21 21.42
C LEU A 547 -5.17 -11.45 22.90
N ILE A 548 -4.84 -12.68 23.32
CA ILE A 548 -4.56 -12.99 24.73
C ILE A 548 -3.33 -12.23 25.23
N LYS A 549 -2.23 -12.24 24.48
CA LYS A 549 -0.96 -11.64 24.91
C LYS A 549 -0.97 -10.11 24.91
N TYR A 550 -1.74 -9.50 24.01
CA TYR A 550 -1.69 -8.05 23.80
C TYR A 550 -2.98 -7.32 24.22
N GLN A 551 -3.95 -8.01 24.82
CA GLN A 551 -5.25 -7.43 25.20
C GLN A 551 -5.12 -6.10 25.98
N GLY A 552 -4.24 -6.05 26.98
CA GLY A 552 -4.06 -4.83 27.77
C GLY A 552 -3.51 -3.62 26.98
N TYR A 553 -2.70 -3.89 25.94
CA TYR A 553 -2.23 -2.85 25.02
C TYR A 553 -3.35 -2.41 24.08
N ILE A 554 -4.11 -3.37 23.54
CA ILE A 554 -5.25 -3.14 22.65
C ILE A 554 -6.31 -2.27 23.33
N ASP A 555 -6.67 -2.60 24.57
CA ASP A 555 -7.66 -1.85 25.33
C ASP A 555 -7.21 -0.41 25.61
N ARG A 556 -5.93 -0.23 25.96
CA ARG A 556 -5.35 1.10 26.17
C ARG A 556 -5.40 1.95 24.90
N GLU A 557 -5.00 1.39 23.76
CA GLU A 557 -5.01 2.10 22.50
C GLU A 557 -6.44 2.44 22.05
N ARG A 558 -7.42 1.54 22.26
CA ARG A 558 -8.84 1.84 22.01
C ARG A 558 -9.33 3.01 22.83
N MET A 559 -9.02 3.05 24.13
CA MET A 559 -9.39 4.19 24.98
C MET A 559 -8.79 5.52 24.49
N ILE A 560 -7.59 5.50 23.92
CA ILE A 560 -6.95 6.68 23.34
C ILE A 560 -7.65 7.06 22.03
N ALA A 561 -7.92 6.11 21.16
CA ALA A 561 -8.65 6.32 19.91
C ALA A 561 -10.05 6.91 20.16
N ASP A 562 -10.80 6.38 21.12
CA ASP A 562 -12.14 6.88 21.50
C ASP A 562 -12.12 8.36 21.95
N LYS A 563 -11.03 8.80 22.58
CA LYS A 563 -10.88 10.23 22.93
C LYS A 563 -10.73 11.12 21.69
N ILE A 564 -10.01 10.63 20.68
CA ILE A 564 -9.81 11.37 19.42
C ILE A 564 -11.09 11.37 18.60
N HIS A 565 -11.87 10.30 18.59
CA HIS A 565 -13.19 10.29 17.94
C HIS A 565 -14.12 11.41 18.43
N ARG A 566 -13.99 11.85 19.68
CA ARG A 566 -14.73 13.01 20.16
C ARG A 566 -14.34 14.30 19.44
N LEU A 567 -13.08 14.46 19.04
CA LEU A 567 -12.62 15.59 18.22
C LEU A 567 -13.03 15.42 16.75
N GLU A 568 -13.09 14.17 16.25
CA GLU A 568 -13.62 13.88 14.92
C GLU A 568 -15.12 14.22 14.79
N ALA A 569 -15.87 14.06 15.87
CA ALA A 569 -17.29 14.43 15.90
C ALA A 569 -17.52 15.96 15.87
N ILE A 570 -16.47 16.77 16.08
CA ILE A 570 -16.57 18.23 16.08
C ILE A 570 -16.32 18.76 14.67
N ARG A 571 -17.41 18.98 13.92
CA ARG A 571 -17.33 19.59 12.59
C ARG A 571 -17.01 21.07 12.72
N ILE A 572 -16.00 21.54 11.95
CA ILE A 572 -15.55 22.94 11.94
C ILE A 572 -15.70 23.59 10.55
N LYS A 573 -15.87 22.82 9.49
CA LYS A 573 -16.02 23.32 8.13
C LYS A 573 -17.16 24.30 8.01
N GLY A 574 -16.88 25.47 7.45
CA GLY A 574 -17.85 26.54 7.27
C GLY A 574 -18.32 27.25 8.56
N ARG A 575 -17.73 26.93 9.72
CA ARG A 575 -18.07 27.56 11.00
C ARG A 575 -17.21 28.78 11.35
N PHE A 576 -16.07 28.94 10.70
CA PHE A 576 -15.12 29.99 11.01
C PHE A 576 -14.70 30.76 9.76
N ASP A 577 -14.66 32.07 9.88
CA ASP A 577 -13.85 32.87 8.98
C ASP A 577 -12.41 32.95 9.56
N TYR A 578 -11.55 32.06 9.13
CA TYR A 578 -10.17 31.98 9.61
C TYR A 578 -9.37 33.26 9.41
N ASN A 579 -9.72 34.10 8.43
CA ASN A 579 -9.05 35.39 8.20
C ASN A 579 -9.25 36.34 9.38
N SER A 580 -10.40 36.30 10.01
CA SER A 580 -10.78 37.18 11.13
C SER A 580 -10.22 36.71 12.49
N LEU A 581 -9.71 35.47 12.61
CA LEU A 581 -9.26 34.88 13.85
C LEU A 581 -7.81 35.26 14.19
N ASN A 582 -7.61 36.46 14.76
CA ASN A 582 -6.30 36.96 15.17
C ASN A 582 -5.62 36.17 16.30
N SER A 583 -6.37 35.37 17.04
CA SER A 583 -5.86 34.48 18.11
C SER A 583 -5.20 33.20 17.60
N LEU A 584 -5.34 32.88 16.31
CA LEU A 584 -4.60 31.82 15.66
C LEU A 584 -3.24 32.31 15.17
N SER A 585 -2.24 31.42 15.13
CA SER A 585 -0.96 31.72 14.47
C SER A 585 -1.16 32.00 12.98
N THR A 586 -0.29 32.82 12.39
CA THR A 586 -0.37 33.14 10.95
C THR A 586 -0.27 31.87 10.10
N GLU A 587 0.61 30.96 10.48
CA GLU A 587 0.79 29.67 9.81
C GLU A 587 -0.49 28.82 9.88
N ALA A 588 -1.09 28.70 11.09
CA ALA A 588 -2.33 27.95 11.28
C ALA A 588 -3.47 28.51 10.43
N ARG A 589 -3.65 29.83 10.41
CA ARG A 589 -4.67 30.50 9.57
C ARG A 589 -4.53 30.15 8.09
N GLN A 590 -3.33 30.32 7.55
CA GLN A 590 -3.05 30.03 6.13
C GLN A 590 -3.34 28.56 5.79
N LYS A 591 -2.94 27.65 6.66
CA LYS A 591 -3.16 26.21 6.45
C LYS A 591 -4.62 25.82 6.59
N LEU A 592 -5.33 26.35 7.57
CA LEU A 592 -6.76 26.11 7.74
C LEU A 592 -7.58 26.62 6.56
N ILE A 593 -7.22 27.78 5.99
CA ILE A 593 -7.84 28.31 4.78
C ILE A 593 -7.57 27.40 3.57
N LYS A 594 -6.31 26.99 3.39
CA LYS A 594 -5.89 26.18 2.23
C LYS A 594 -6.52 24.79 2.24
N ILE A 595 -6.50 24.12 3.40
CA ILE A 595 -6.89 22.70 3.53
C ILE A 595 -8.40 22.57 3.78
N ASP A 596 -9.02 23.52 4.48
CA ASP A 596 -10.44 23.56 4.86
C ASP A 596 -10.89 22.24 5.52
N PRO A 597 -10.29 21.86 6.70
CA PRO A 597 -10.57 20.59 7.34
C PRO A 597 -12.03 20.51 7.81
N GLU A 598 -12.61 19.32 7.70
CA GLU A 598 -14.00 19.08 8.08
C GLU A 598 -14.19 19.02 9.59
N THR A 599 -13.19 18.47 10.31
CA THR A 599 -13.27 18.23 11.76
C THR A 599 -12.11 18.86 12.51
N LEU A 600 -12.30 19.04 13.81
CA LEU A 600 -11.26 19.58 14.70
C LEU A 600 -10.06 18.61 14.82
N ALA A 601 -10.30 17.30 14.77
CA ALA A 601 -9.24 16.30 14.77
C ALA A 601 -8.39 16.38 13.49
N GLN A 602 -9.01 16.58 12.32
CA GLN A 602 -8.28 16.82 11.07
C GLN A 602 -7.41 18.08 11.18
N ALA A 603 -7.97 19.18 11.69
CA ALA A 603 -7.20 20.41 11.93
C ALA A 603 -5.97 20.17 12.81
N SER A 604 -6.11 19.36 13.87
CA SER A 604 -5.01 19.07 14.81
C SER A 604 -3.86 18.27 14.19
N ARG A 605 -4.10 17.57 13.08
CA ARG A 605 -3.09 16.76 12.36
C ARG A 605 -2.34 17.55 11.28
N ILE A 606 -2.79 18.73 10.94
CA ILE A 606 -2.13 19.58 9.93
C ILE A 606 -0.79 20.10 10.51
N PRO A 607 0.35 19.82 9.87
CA PRO A 607 1.65 20.32 10.31
C PRO A 607 1.66 21.84 10.45
N GLY A 608 2.10 22.37 11.59
CA GLY A 608 2.12 23.80 11.89
C GLY A 608 0.86 24.35 12.55
N ILE A 609 -0.13 23.51 12.83
CA ILE A 609 -1.22 23.83 13.74
C ILE A 609 -0.86 23.32 15.13
N SER A 610 -0.78 24.22 16.09
CA SER A 610 -0.38 23.92 17.46
C SER A 610 -1.58 23.47 18.33
N PRO A 611 -1.35 22.80 19.48
CA PRO A 611 -2.39 22.55 20.46
C PRO A 611 -3.08 23.83 20.95
N SER A 612 -2.37 24.96 20.97
CA SER A 612 -2.94 26.28 21.32
C SER A 612 -3.96 26.74 20.29
N ASP A 613 -3.66 26.56 18.99
CA ASP A 613 -4.59 26.92 17.91
C ASP A 613 -5.87 26.06 17.99
N ILE A 614 -5.74 24.76 18.33
CA ILE A 614 -6.89 23.87 18.52
C ILE A 614 -7.73 24.29 19.73
N ASN A 615 -7.09 24.71 20.85
CA ASN A 615 -7.81 25.22 22.01
C ASN A 615 -8.57 26.50 21.69
N VAL A 616 -8.01 27.40 20.87
CA VAL A 616 -8.72 28.59 20.40
C VAL A 616 -10.01 28.20 19.65
N LEU A 617 -9.94 27.22 18.73
CA LEU A 617 -11.11 26.75 18.02
C LEU A 617 -12.14 26.10 18.96
N LEU A 618 -11.69 25.33 19.96
CA LEU A 618 -12.58 24.72 20.97
C LEU A 618 -13.32 25.79 21.78
N VAL A 619 -12.62 26.81 22.25
CA VAL A 619 -13.24 27.93 23.01
C VAL A 619 -14.27 28.66 22.16
N LEU A 620 -13.96 28.93 20.90
CA LEU A 620 -14.91 29.57 19.96
C LEU A 620 -16.14 28.71 19.65
N LEU A 621 -16.04 27.38 19.81
CA LEU A 621 -17.18 26.46 19.72
C LEU A 621 -17.97 26.32 21.02
N GLY A 622 -17.57 27.03 22.09
CA GLY A 622 -18.22 26.97 23.41
C GLY A 622 -17.94 25.66 24.15
N ARG A 623 -16.76 25.04 23.95
CA ARG A 623 -16.37 23.75 24.55
C ARG A 623 -15.06 23.86 25.31
#